data_eb9c1d908363cbefae6687b8d2c8eae2
#
_entry.id   eb9c1d908363cbefae6687b8d2c8eae2
#
_cell.length_a   1.000
_cell.length_b   1.000
_cell.length_c   1.000
_cell.angle_alpha   90.00
_cell.angle_beta   90.00
_cell.angle_gamma   90.00
#
_symmetry.space_group_name_H-M   'P 1'
#
loop_
_entity.id
_entity.type
_entity.pdbx_description
1 polymer ?
#
loop_
_entity_poly.entity_id
_entity_poly.type
_entity_poly.pdbx_seq_one_letter_code
_entity_poly.pdbx_strand_id
1 'polypeptide(L)'
;DGQFGPNTAKAIARHYKLSPKRAAHLLGQAHHESGGFKLVRENLYYSTPERIQAVWPSRFPTVESAEKYAKNPKALAGKVYSGRMGNKDEEQAAMYAGRGFLQLTGHDNYRLFASKMGVPDVMTDPDLVADEYAFETALFFFEENNLFDIADKGVNPETIQRITRRVNGGLHGLEDRENQTHKVFTWLTS
;
A
#
# COMPACT_ATOMS: atom_id res chain seq x y z
N ASP A 1 9.27 -19.75 -9.87
CA ASP A 1 10.50 -19.62 -9.06
C ASP A 1 10.30 -18.67 -7.87
N GLY A 2 9.15 -18.00 -7.77
CA GLY A 2 8.81 -17.09 -6.67
C GLY A 2 9.61 -15.77 -6.69
N GLN A 3 10.32 -15.47 -7.77
CA GLN A 3 11.07 -14.22 -7.92
C GLN A 3 10.39 -13.28 -8.93
N PHE A 4 10.35 -12.00 -8.57
CA PHE A 4 9.92 -10.96 -9.50
C PHE A 4 11.00 -10.71 -10.57
N GLY A 5 10.63 -10.91 -11.83
CA GLY A 5 11.53 -10.81 -12.97
C GLY A 5 10.85 -10.33 -14.25
N PRO A 6 11.59 -10.30 -15.38
CA PRO A 6 11.09 -9.79 -16.66
C PRO A 6 9.78 -10.44 -17.13
N ASN A 7 9.66 -11.74 -17.00
CA ASN A 7 8.46 -12.47 -17.42
C ASN A 7 7.23 -12.07 -16.62
N THR A 8 7.37 -11.95 -15.29
CA THR A 8 6.30 -11.49 -14.40
C THR A 8 5.91 -10.06 -14.73
N ALA A 9 6.88 -9.15 -14.90
CA ALA A 9 6.62 -7.77 -15.26
C ALA A 9 5.88 -7.65 -16.60
N LYS A 10 6.31 -8.39 -17.63
CA LYS A 10 5.64 -8.44 -18.94
C LYS A 10 4.22 -9.00 -18.84
N ALA A 11 4.01 -10.05 -18.06
CA ALA A 11 2.69 -10.64 -17.84
C ALA A 11 1.72 -9.65 -17.17
N ILE A 12 2.17 -8.95 -16.12
CA ILE A 12 1.40 -7.93 -15.42
C ILE A 12 1.05 -6.77 -16.37
N ALA A 13 2.03 -6.21 -17.07
CA ALA A 13 1.80 -5.11 -18.02
C ALA A 13 0.76 -5.49 -19.08
N ARG A 14 0.83 -6.71 -19.62
CA ARG A 14 -0.13 -7.23 -20.59
C ARG A 14 -1.52 -7.43 -19.99
N HIS A 15 -1.61 -8.07 -18.84
CA HIS A 15 -2.89 -8.37 -18.18
C HIS A 15 -3.69 -7.10 -17.87
N TYR A 16 -3.02 -6.09 -17.29
CA TYR A 16 -3.66 -4.82 -16.92
C TYR A 16 -3.59 -3.76 -18.04
N LYS A 17 -3.10 -4.12 -19.24
CA LYS A 17 -2.98 -3.23 -20.40
C LYS A 17 -2.22 -1.94 -20.09
N LEU A 18 -1.14 -2.05 -19.33
CA LEU A 18 -0.28 -0.93 -18.94
C LEU A 18 0.80 -0.72 -20.01
N SER A 19 1.04 0.54 -20.37
CA SER A 19 2.23 0.91 -21.14
C SER A 19 3.51 0.62 -20.33
N PRO A 20 4.68 0.45 -20.99
CA PRO A 20 5.94 0.26 -20.28
C PRO A 20 6.23 1.32 -19.22
N LYS A 21 5.93 2.59 -19.50
CA LYS A 21 6.09 3.71 -18.56
C LYS A 21 5.20 3.54 -17.33
N ARG A 22 3.91 3.27 -17.53
CA ARG A 22 2.94 3.06 -16.45
C ARG A 22 3.29 1.87 -15.58
N ALA A 23 3.60 0.73 -16.21
CA ALA A 23 3.99 -0.48 -15.51
C ALA A 23 5.28 -0.30 -14.72
N ALA A 24 6.29 0.37 -15.29
CA ALA A 24 7.55 0.61 -14.60
C ALA A 24 7.38 1.44 -13.33
N HIS A 25 6.65 2.54 -13.39
CA HIS A 25 6.38 3.37 -12.23
C HIS A 25 5.55 2.64 -11.17
N LEU A 26 4.48 1.97 -11.59
CA LEU A 26 3.61 1.22 -10.67
C LEU A 26 4.38 0.12 -9.94
N LEU A 27 5.08 -0.72 -10.69
CA LEU A 27 5.83 -1.86 -10.15
C LEU A 27 7.03 -1.41 -9.33
N GLY A 28 7.72 -0.34 -9.72
CA GLY A 28 8.83 0.21 -8.95
C GLY A 28 8.40 0.70 -7.56
N GLN A 29 7.28 1.41 -7.48
CA GLN A 29 6.73 1.87 -6.21
C GLN A 29 6.18 0.71 -5.38
N ALA A 30 5.37 -0.16 -5.97
CA ALA A 30 4.77 -1.29 -5.28
C ALA A 30 5.80 -2.29 -4.76
N HIS A 31 6.88 -2.54 -5.52
CA HIS A 31 8.00 -3.38 -5.08
C HIS A 31 8.64 -2.84 -3.81
N HIS A 32 8.95 -1.54 -3.79
CA HIS A 32 9.56 -0.91 -2.61
C HIS A 32 8.62 -0.96 -1.39
N GLU A 33 7.37 -0.53 -1.54
CA GLU A 33 6.39 -0.45 -0.45
C GLU A 33 6.05 -1.82 0.16
N SER A 34 6.08 -2.87 -0.64
CA SER A 34 5.74 -4.22 -0.20
C SER A 34 6.95 -5.11 0.14
N GLY A 35 8.15 -4.54 0.18
CA GLY A 35 9.36 -5.33 0.44
C GLY A 35 9.58 -6.44 -0.59
N GLY A 36 9.44 -6.12 -1.88
CA GLY A 36 9.59 -7.08 -2.97
C GLY A 36 8.36 -7.96 -3.18
N PHE A 37 7.15 -7.40 -3.03
CA PHE A 37 5.85 -8.09 -3.15
C PHE A 37 5.59 -9.19 -2.10
N LYS A 38 6.19 -9.03 -0.91
CA LYS A 38 6.06 -10.00 0.19
C LYS A 38 5.07 -9.55 1.26
N LEU A 39 4.98 -8.24 1.50
CA LEU A 39 4.15 -7.67 2.55
C LEU A 39 2.80 -7.25 1.96
N VAL A 40 1.75 -7.96 2.35
CA VAL A 40 0.38 -7.73 1.90
C VAL A 40 -0.56 -7.24 3.01
N ARG A 41 -0.07 -7.23 4.26
CA ARG A 41 -0.77 -6.73 5.45
C ARG A 41 0.15 -5.83 6.24
N GLU A 42 -0.38 -4.74 6.81
CA GLU A 42 0.40 -3.93 7.72
C GLU A 42 0.77 -4.72 8.98
N ASN A 43 1.97 -4.47 9.49
CA ASN A 43 2.43 -5.06 10.74
C ASN A 43 2.19 -4.10 11.90
N LEU A 44 1.14 -4.36 12.66
CA LEU A 44 0.82 -3.64 13.90
C LEU A 44 1.17 -4.44 15.17
N TYR A 45 2.06 -5.41 15.05
CA TYR A 45 2.58 -6.12 16.21
C TYR A 45 3.69 -5.31 16.87
N TYR A 46 3.43 -4.83 18.06
CA TYR A 46 4.38 -4.14 18.93
C TYR A 46 4.51 -4.93 20.23
N SER A 47 5.73 -5.28 20.59
CA SER A 47 6.00 -6.11 21.77
C SER A 47 5.86 -5.36 23.09
N THR A 48 6.01 -4.02 23.06
CA THR A 48 6.00 -3.18 24.25
C THR A 48 5.11 -1.96 24.12
N PRO A 49 4.49 -1.49 25.21
CA PRO A 49 3.67 -0.28 25.20
C PRO A 49 4.48 1.00 24.97
N GLU A 50 5.76 1.04 25.39
CA GLU A 50 6.64 2.18 25.16
C GLU A 50 6.81 2.44 23.64
N ARG A 51 6.94 1.37 22.86
CA ARG A 51 7.06 1.49 21.41
C ARG A 51 5.78 2.01 20.77
N ILE A 52 4.63 1.57 21.24
CA ILE A 52 3.33 2.06 20.77
C ILE A 52 3.18 3.55 21.08
N GLN A 53 3.47 3.96 22.31
CA GLN A 53 3.44 5.37 22.70
C GLN A 53 4.39 6.22 21.83
N ALA A 54 5.60 5.76 21.58
CA ALA A 54 6.57 6.48 20.77
C ALA A 54 6.10 6.70 19.30
N VAL A 55 5.35 5.75 18.76
CA VAL A 55 4.83 5.84 17.38
C VAL A 55 3.56 6.70 17.30
N TRP A 56 2.69 6.63 18.29
CA TRP A 56 1.41 7.37 18.34
C TRP A 56 1.22 8.15 19.64
N PRO A 57 2.06 9.14 19.94
CA PRO A 57 2.01 9.85 21.24
C PRO A 57 0.69 10.60 21.46
N SER A 58 0.03 11.04 20.39
CA SER A 58 -1.29 11.70 20.50
C SER A 58 -2.44 10.73 20.82
N ARG A 59 -2.29 9.45 20.48
CA ARG A 59 -3.27 8.40 20.76
C ARG A 59 -3.01 7.72 22.11
N PHE A 60 -1.76 7.69 22.52
CA PHE A 60 -1.27 7.06 23.74
C PHE A 60 -0.38 8.06 24.50
N PRO A 61 -0.98 8.97 25.29
CA PRO A 61 -0.22 10.01 25.98
C PRO A 61 0.71 9.46 27.09
N THR A 62 0.43 8.26 27.59
CA THR A 62 1.28 7.58 28.59
C THR A 62 1.54 6.13 28.18
N VAL A 63 2.59 5.51 28.75
CA VAL A 63 2.91 4.09 28.53
C VAL A 63 1.74 3.20 28.98
N GLU A 64 1.15 3.49 30.14
CA GLU A 64 0.02 2.74 30.69
C GLU A 64 -1.20 2.74 29.75
N SER A 65 -1.42 3.85 29.05
CA SER A 65 -2.51 3.95 28.07
C SER A 65 -2.35 3.00 26.88
N ALA A 66 -1.13 2.53 26.63
CA ALA A 66 -0.78 1.62 25.54
C ALA A 66 -0.68 0.14 25.95
N GLU A 67 -0.68 -0.17 27.24
CA GLU A 67 -0.41 -1.55 27.75
C GLU A 67 -1.29 -2.62 27.13
N LYS A 68 -2.60 -2.41 27.05
CA LYS A 68 -3.55 -3.41 26.51
C LYS A 68 -3.43 -3.64 25.00
N TYR A 69 -2.69 -2.78 24.32
CA TYR A 69 -2.48 -2.86 22.87
C TYR A 69 -1.15 -3.52 22.48
N ALA A 70 -0.22 -3.67 23.42
CA ALA A 70 0.99 -4.44 23.22
C ALA A 70 0.66 -5.90 22.92
N LYS A 71 1.34 -6.47 21.91
CA LYS A 71 1.11 -7.84 21.39
C LYS A 71 -0.33 -8.10 20.91
N ASN A 72 -1.09 -7.03 20.64
CA ASN A 72 -2.49 -7.10 20.21
C ASN A 72 -2.73 -6.20 18.98
N PRO A 73 -2.29 -6.64 17.77
CA PRO A 73 -2.37 -5.83 16.56
C PRO A 73 -3.79 -5.46 16.16
N LYS A 74 -4.76 -6.35 16.40
CA LYS A 74 -6.17 -6.07 16.09
C LYS A 74 -6.73 -4.93 16.95
N ALA A 75 -6.50 -4.98 18.26
CA ALA A 75 -6.94 -3.91 19.16
C ALA A 75 -6.21 -2.58 18.85
N LEU A 76 -4.92 -2.66 18.50
CA LEU A 76 -4.14 -1.49 18.12
C LEU A 76 -4.68 -0.84 16.84
N ALA A 77 -4.98 -1.63 15.79
CA ALA A 77 -5.62 -1.13 14.56
C ALA A 77 -6.95 -0.43 14.88
N GLY A 78 -7.78 -1.05 15.70
CA GLY A 78 -9.04 -0.47 16.16
C GLY A 78 -8.83 0.90 16.78
N LYS A 79 -7.93 1.02 17.73
CA LYS A 79 -7.63 2.27 18.45
C LYS A 79 -7.04 3.36 17.54
N VAL A 80 -6.09 2.99 16.71
CA VAL A 80 -5.36 3.96 15.86
C VAL A 80 -6.26 4.54 14.78
N TYR A 81 -7.11 3.72 14.17
CA TYR A 81 -7.91 4.09 13.00
C TYR A 81 -9.38 4.40 13.29
N SER A 82 -9.86 4.21 14.52
CA SER A 82 -11.22 4.58 14.92
C SER A 82 -11.49 6.08 14.73
N GLY A 83 -12.66 6.41 14.19
CA GLY A 83 -13.07 7.77 13.89
C GLY A 83 -12.32 8.42 12.73
N ARG A 84 -11.61 7.62 11.91
CA ARG A 84 -10.86 8.08 10.74
C ARG A 84 -11.26 7.25 9.51
N MET A 85 -11.13 7.85 8.31
CA MET A 85 -11.32 7.16 7.03
C MET A 85 -12.67 6.40 6.93
N GLY A 86 -13.72 6.97 7.54
CA GLY A 86 -15.06 6.38 7.58
C GLY A 86 -15.27 5.25 8.59
N ASN A 87 -14.26 4.89 9.39
CA ASN A 87 -14.41 3.91 10.46
C ASN A 87 -15.23 4.53 11.62
N LYS A 88 -16.37 3.93 11.95
CA LYS A 88 -17.29 4.42 12.99
C LYS A 88 -16.80 4.13 14.39
N ASP A 89 -16.15 2.98 14.57
CA ASP A 89 -15.71 2.44 15.86
C ASP A 89 -14.42 1.63 15.72
N GLU A 90 -13.94 1.09 16.85
CA GLU A 90 -12.71 0.30 16.89
C GLU A 90 -12.86 -1.06 16.16
N GLU A 91 -14.04 -1.65 16.17
CA GLU A 91 -14.30 -2.92 15.49
C GLU A 91 -14.19 -2.74 13.96
N GLN A 92 -14.85 -1.73 13.41
CA GLN A 92 -14.78 -1.42 12.00
C GLN A 92 -13.37 -0.98 11.59
N ALA A 93 -12.68 -0.20 12.44
CA ALA A 93 -11.30 0.20 12.20
C ALA A 93 -10.34 -0.99 12.15
N ALA A 94 -10.51 -1.97 13.05
CA ALA A 94 -9.74 -3.22 13.02
C ALA A 94 -10.05 -4.08 11.79
N MET A 95 -11.32 -4.12 11.37
CA MET A 95 -11.77 -4.86 10.20
C MET A 95 -11.11 -4.35 8.91
N TYR A 96 -11.04 -3.03 8.75
CA TYR A 96 -10.48 -2.37 7.56
C TYR A 96 -9.06 -1.84 7.78
N ALA A 97 -8.23 -2.61 8.49
CA ALA A 97 -6.80 -2.36 8.65
C ALA A 97 -6.06 -2.43 7.29
N GLY A 98 -4.84 -1.93 7.23
CA GLY A 98 -4.08 -1.79 6.00
C GLY A 98 -3.73 -3.12 5.33
N ARG A 99 -4.10 -3.27 4.05
CA ARG A 99 -3.80 -4.44 3.21
C ARG A 99 -3.42 -4.02 1.81
N GLY A 100 -2.71 -4.90 1.10
CA GLY A 100 -2.29 -4.70 -0.28
C GLY A 100 -0.90 -4.10 -0.42
N PHE A 101 -0.38 -4.04 -1.65
CA PHE A 101 0.98 -3.55 -1.93
C PHE A 101 1.12 -2.04 -1.76
N LEU A 102 0.09 -1.26 -2.07
CA LEU A 102 -0.05 0.12 -1.63
C LEU A 102 -1.25 0.17 -0.68
N GLN A 103 -0.96 0.17 0.59
CA GLN A 103 -1.89 -0.12 1.68
C GLN A 103 -3.26 0.55 1.56
N LEU A 104 -4.29 -0.26 1.35
CA LEU A 104 -5.69 0.12 1.44
C LEU A 104 -6.12 0.06 2.90
N THR A 105 -6.55 1.19 3.48
CA THR A 105 -6.90 1.30 4.89
C THR A 105 -8.18 2.12 5.07
N GLY A 106 -9.07 1.66 5.94
CA GLY A 106 -10.28 2.37 6.33
C GLY A 106 -11.51 2.04 5.51
N HIS A 107 -12.67 2.09 6.17
CA HIS A 107 -13.96 1.69 5.60
C HIS A 107 -14.28 2.37 4.25
N ASP A 108 -14.13 3.69 4.18
CA ASP A 108 -14.51 4.42 2.96
C ASP A 108 -13.59 4.13 1.78
N ASN A 109 -12.29 3.90 2.05
CA ASN A 109 -11.35 3.49 1.02
C ASN A 109 -11.62 2.08 0.52
N TYR A 110 -11.94 1.13 1.41
CA TYR A 110 -12.37 -0.22 1.02
C TYR A 110 -13.65 -0.19 0.20
N ARG A 111 -14.62 0.64 0.58
CA ARG A 111 -15.87 0.80 -0.17
C ARG A 111 -15.63 1.35 -1.57
N LEU A 112 -14.79 2.38 -1.70
CA LEU A 112 -14.44 2.95 -2.99
C LEU A 112 -13.68 1.95 -3.87
N PHE A 113 -12.72 1.24 -3.27
CA PHE A 113 -11.99 0.16 -3.93
C PHE A 113 -12.93 -0.95 -4.44
N ALA A 114 -13.81 -1.43 -3.57
CA ALA A 114 -14.82 -2.45 -3.91
C ALA A 114 -15.65 -2.04 -5.12
N SER A 115 -16.11 -0.79 -5.13
CA SER A 115 -16.93 -0.24 -6.22
C SER A 115 -16.14 -0.11 -7.53
N LYS A 116 -14.94 0.49 -7.48
CA LYS A 116 -14.15 0.78 -8.69
C LYS A 116 -13.53 -0.47 -9.30
N MET A 117 -13.09 -1.40 -8.47
CA MET A 117 -12.49 -2.65 -8.94
C MET A 117 -13.51 -3.76 -9.21
N GLY A 118 -14.78 -3.54 -8.86
CA GLY A 118 -15.85 -4.52 -9.06
C GLY A 118 -15.74 -5.76 -8.17
N VAL A 119 -15.25 -5.56 -6.92
CA VAL A 119 -14.99 -6.64 -5.94
C VAL A 119 -15.73 -6.38 -4.62
N PRO A 120 -17.07 -6.43 -4.62
CA PRO A 120 -17.88 -6.06 -3.45
C PRO A 120 -17.63 -6.94 -2.22
N ASP A 121 -17.15 -8.15 -2.42
CA ASP A 121 -16.92 -9.14 -1.35
C ASP A 121 -15.86 -8.68 -0.34
N VAL A 122 -14.94 -7.78 -0.72
CA VAL A 122 -13.95 -7.23 0.21
C VAL A 122 -14.56 -6.42 1.35
N MET A 123 -15.83 -6.03 1.24
CA MET A 123 -16.54 -5.33 2.33
C MET A 123 -17.00 -6.28 3.43
N THR A 124 -17.19 -7.55 3.12
CA THR A 124 -17.57 -8.60 4.08
C THR A 124 -16.40 -9.47 4.47
N ASP A 125 -15.43 -9.64 3.57
CA ASP A 125 -14.17 -10.36 3.78
C ASP A 125 -12.99 -9.48 3.33
N PRO A 126 -12.50 -8.56 4.20
CA PRO A 126 -11.40 -7.66 3.86
C PRO A 126 -10.06 -8.36 3.62
N ASP A 127 -9.90 -9.60 4.08
CA ASP A 127 -8.68 -10.37 3.85
C ASP A 127 -8.45 -10.69 2.37
N LEU A 128 -9.50 -10.74 1.56
CA LEU A 128 -9.41 -10.85 0.10
C LEU A 128 -8.51 -9.78 -0.53
N VAL A 129 -8.43 -8.58 0.06
CA VAL A 129 -7.53 -7.53 -0.42
C VAL A 129 -6.07 -7.96 -0.33
N ALA A 130 -5.69 -8.68 0.72
CA ALA A 130 -4.33 -9.20 0.85
C ALA A 130 -4.11 -10.50 0.06
N ASP A 131 -5.11 -11.38 0.03
CA ASP A 131 -4.96 -12.73 -0.48
C ASP A 131 -5.15 -12.81 -2.00
N GLU A 132 -6.01 -11.96 -2.57
CA GLU A 132 -6.36 -12.00 -4.00
C GLU A 132 -6.10 -10.69 -4.74
N TYR A 133 -6.27 -9.52 -4.08
CA TYR A 133 -6.27 -8.21 -4.73
C TYR A 133 -5.14 -7.29 -4.30
N ALA A 134 -4.03 -7.85 -3.80
CA ALA A 134 -2.91 -7.04 -3.29
C ALA A 134 -2.32 -6.11 -4.36
N PHE A 135 -2.22 -6.56 -5.60
CA PHE A 135 -1.72 -5.77 -6.72
C PHE A 135 -2.70 -4.68 -7.13
N GLU A 136 -4.00 -4.98 -7.14
CA GLU A 136 -5.05 -4.05 -7.51
C GLU A 136 -5.10 -2.83 -6.58
N THR A 137 -4.62 -2.94 -5.34
CA THR A 137 -4.49 -1.77 -4.46
C THR A 137 -3.51 -0.74 -5.01
N ALA A 138 -2.46 -1.18 -5.70
CA ALA A 138 -1.50 -0.30 -6.34
C ALA A 138 -2.10 0.39 -7.58
N LEU A 139 -2.85 -0.35 -8.41
CA LEU A 139 -3.60 0.22 -9.53
C LEU A 139 -4.58 1.28 -9.05
N PHE A 140 -5.40 0.94 -8.07
CA PHE A 140 -6.37 1.83 -7.45
C PHE A 140 -5.72 3.12 -6.93
N PHE A 141 -4.61 3.01 -6.21
CA PHE A 141 -3.89 4.17 -5.69
C PHE A 141 -3.38 5.08 -6.81
N PHE A 142 -2.81 4.50 -7.86
CA PHE A 142 -2.31 5.26 -9.01
C PHE A 142 -3.44 5.97 -9.76
N GLU A 143 -4.57 5.32 -9.96
CA GLU A 143 -5.76 5.92 -10.59
C GLU A 143 -6.35 7.05 -9.74
N GLU A 144 -6.61 6.80 -8.46
CA GLU A 144 -7.20 7.79 -7.56
C GLU A 144 -6.35 9.05 -7.37
N ASN A 145 -5.04 8.93 -7.54
CA ASN A 145 -4.10 10.04 -7.38
C ASN A 145 -3.58 10.60 -8.72
N ASN A 146 -4.13 10.19 -9.86
CA ASN A 146 -3.73 10.59 -11.21
C ASN A 146 -2.22 10.39 -11.48
N LEU A 147 -1.63 9.33 -10.92
CA LEU A 147 -0.19 9.08 -11.04
C LEU A 147 0.19 8.55 -12.42
N PHE A 148 -0.73 7.94 -13.14
CA PHE A 148 -0.49 7.52 -14.53
C PHE A 148 -0.25 8.69 -15.47
N ASP A 149 -0.87 9.86 -15.23
CA ASP A 149 -0.60 11.07 -16.00
C ASP A 149 0.84 11.60 -15.79
N ILE A 150 1.39 11.38 -14.60
CA ILE A 150 2.80 11.68 -14.33
C ILE A 150 3.70 10.64 -15.00
N ALA A 151 3.37 9.36 -14.86
CA ALA A 151 4.11 8.23 -15.44
C ALA A 151 4.23 8.35 -16.96
N ASP A 152 3.19 8.78 -17.65
CA ASP A 152 3.15 8.94 -19.10
C ASP A 152 4.16 9.98 -19.62
N LYS A 153 4.60 10.93 -18.78
CA LYS A 153 5.59 11.94 -19.14
C LYS A 153 7.01 11.39 -19.28
N GLY A 154 7.27 10.17 -18.80
CA GLY A 154 8.56 9.50 -18.95
C GLY A 154 9.00 8.75 -17.72
N VAL A 155 10.12 8.04 -17.87
CA VAL A 155 10.82 7.37 -16.78
C VAL A 155 12.13 8.11 -16.53
N ASN A 156 12.12 9.06 -15.62
CA ASN A 156 13.25 9.93 -15.30
C ASN A 156 13.21 10.34 -13.82
N PRO A 157 14.28 10.95 -13.27
CA PRO A 157 14.32 11.34 -11.86
C PRO A 157 13.15 12.23 -11.42
N GLU A 158 12.73 13.17 -12.24
CA GLU A 158 11.64 14.10 -11.89
C GLU A 158 10.30 13.35 -11.72
N THR A 159 9.92 12.51 -12.70
CA THR A 159 8.66 11.76 -12.65
C THR A 159 8.65 10.77 -11.49
N ILE A 160 9.76 10.07 -11.24
CA ILE A 160 9.90 9.13 -10.14
C ILE A 160 9.78 9.85 -8.79
N GLN A 161 10.45 10.99 -8.62
CA GLN A 161 10.36 11.78 -7.39
C GLN A 161 8.94 12.30 -7.13
N ARG A 162 8.25 12.79 -8.16
CA ARG A 162 6.87 13.28 -8.03
C ARG A 162 5.93 12.18 -7.58
N ILE A 163 6.04 11.00 -8.19
CA ILE A 163 5.24 9.83 -7.80
C ILE A 163 5.62 9.37 -6.39
N THR A 164 6.91 9.29 -6.07
CA THR A 164 7.38 8.92 -4.74
C THR A 164 6.82 9.82 -3.65
N ARG A 165 6.83 11.14 -3.85
CA ARG A 165 6.23 12.09 -2.89
C ARG A 165 4.74 11.83 -2.66
N ARG A 166 4.03 11.44 -3.70
CA ARG A 166 2.59 11.15 -3.58
C ARG A 166 2.34 9.84 -2.85
N VAL A 167 3.15 8.82 -3.11
CA VAL A 167 3.04 7.50 -2.48
C VAL A 167 3.47 7.53 -1.01
N ASN A 168 4.59 8.18 -0.71
CA ASN A 168 5.27 8.11 0.60
C ASN A 168 5.08 9.37 1.46
N GLY A 169 4.64 10.48 0.90
CA GLY A 169 4.62 11.78 1.55
C GLY A 169 5.97 12.49 1.60
N GLY A 170 7.04 11.84 1.12
CA GLY A 170 8.42 12.34 1.06
C GLY A 170 9.22 11.58 0.01
N LEU A 171 10.54 11.49 0.21
CA LEU A 171 11.46 10.79 -0.71
C LEU A 171 12.12 9.58 -0.05
N HIS A 172 11.45 8.94 0.89
CA HIS A 172 11.98 7.75 1.56
C HIS A 172 12.19 6.61 0.56
N GLY A 173 13.39 6.02 0.56
CA GLY A 173 13.73 4.92 -0.34
C GLY A 173 13.80 5.31 -1.81
N LEU A 174 14.04 6.59 -2.14
CA LEU A 174 14.06 7.08 -3.53
C LEU A 174 15.02 6.30 -4.42
N GLU A 175 16.24 6.02 -3.95
CA GLU A 175 17.24 5.28 -4.71
C GLU A 175 16.74 3.89 -5.12
N ASP A 176 16.15 3.14 -4.19
CA ASP A 176 15.58 1.83 -4.51
C ASP A 176 14.40 1.94 -5.48
N ARG A 177 13.52 2.92 -5.29
CA ARG A 177 12.39 3.17 -6.20
C ARG A 177 12.86 3.51 -7.62
N GLU A 178 13.89 4.34 -7.75
CA GLU A 178 14.52 4.66 -9.03
C GLU A 178 15.12 3.40 -9.67
N ASN A 179 15.90 2.64 -8.92
CA ASN A 179 16.52 1.41 -9.40
C ASN A 179 15.47 0.40 -9.88
N GLN A 180 14.42 0.15 -9.12
CA GLN A 180 13.35 -0.78 -9.51
C GLN A 180 12.56 -0.27 -10.71
N THR A 181 12.23 1.02 -10.76
CA THR A 181 11.49 1.61 -11.89
C THR A 181 12.29 1.49 -13.19
N HIS A 182 13.58 1.86 -13.19
CA HIS A 182 14.45 1.73 -14.37
C HIS A 182 14.66 0.28 -14.79
N LYS A 183 14.83 -0.61 -13.84
CA LYS A 183 14.98 -2.04 -14.09
C LYS A 183 13.74 -2.63 -14.79
N VAL A 184 12.56 -2.35 -14.29
CA VAL A 184 11.30 -2.80 -14.90
C VAL A 184 11.12 -2.16 -16.29
N PHE A 185 11.40 -0.87 -16.44
CA PHE A 185 11.30 -0.20 -17.73
C PHE A 185 12.21 -0.84 -18.79
N THR A 186 13.45 -1.16 -18.43
CA THR A 186 14.36 -1.89 -19.28
C THR A 186 13.80 -3.25 -19.71
N TRP A 187 13.24 -4.03 -18.78
CA TRP A 187 12.63 -5.32 -19.10
C TRP A 187 11.44 -5.23 -20.05
N LEU A 188 10.68 -4.15 -20.00
CA LEU A 188 9.46 -3.96 -20.79
C LEU A 188 9.75 -3.36 -22.19
N THR A 189 10.94 -2.78 -22.38
CA THR A 189 11.34 -2.10 -23.63
C THR A 189 12.44 -2.82 -24.38
N SER A 190 12.96 -3.94 -23.85
CA SER A 190 13.96 -4.79 -24.49
C SER A 190 13.36 -5.97 -25.26
#